data_187e621224ffe083b0683fcac1c967c7
#
_entry.id   187e621224ffe083b0683fcac1c967c7
#
_cell.length_a   1.000
_cell.length_b   1.000
_cell.length_c   1.000
_cell.angle_alpha   90.00
_cell.angle_beta   90.00
_cell.angle_gamma   90.00
#
_symmetry.space_group_name_H-M   'P 1'
#
loop_
_entity.id
_entity.type
_entity.pdbx_description
1 polymer ?
#
loop_
_entity_poly.entity_id
_entity_poly.type
_entity_poly.pdbx_seq_one_letter_code
_entity_poly.pdbx_strand_id
1 'polypeptide(L)'
;MKTFTTYSFLLATACLVILGGCKKVTKAVDGTGNPTNPGPISKYTNPTTASATCDYDVSDTALTNHGWTKTFDDEFTGDLSNWGAVTGGLIKEQQCYEPANAQIVNGVLQITAKQESVTGPKSVGNDTTASFNYTSGWLISKQTFVANATTPKVRIVARIKVASGYGLTSYFWTYGSGAWPTQGEIDNVEVQGDNTKMYATDYSYGPLVNQNDVSGGIEYNPVTEDLSACYHVYTMEWTQSALNSYLDGKLVEAKTKGGQIGNLFGKAQQISLSLPVGGEFYNNLNIANIQGGTMYVDYVKVFTSN
;
A
#
# COMPACT_ATOMS: atom_id res chain seq x y z
N MET A 1 -30.32 31.79 -13.89
CA MET A 1 -30.59 30.38 -13.71
C MET A 1 -29.39 29.62 -14.27
N LYS A 2 -28.40 29.31 -13.45
CA LYS A 2 -27.19 28.51 -13.82
C LYS A 2 -27.33 27.18 -13.13
N THR A 3 -27.52 26.15 -13.90
CA THR A 3 -27.59 24.74 -13.46
C THR A 3 -26.22 24.27 -13.03
N PHE A 4 -26.06 23.94 -11.73
CA PHE A 4 -24.91 23.24 -11.23
C PHE A 4 -25.06 21.75 -11.54
N THR A 5 -24.17 21.22 -12.35
CA THR A 5 -24.08 19.78 -12.61
C THR A 5 -23.30 19.14 -11.46
N THR A 6 -24.01 18.47 -10.59
CA THR A 6 -23.42 17.66 -9.50
C THR A 6 -22.81 16.40 -10.13
N TYR A 7 -21.49 16.26 -10.04
CA TYR A 7 -20.82 14.98 -10.31
C TYR A 7 -21.02 14.07 -9.09
N SER A 8 -21.94 13.14 -9.22
CA SER A 8 -22.08 12.04 -8.26
C SER A 8 -20.94 11.05 -8.48
N PHE A 9 -19.98 11.02 -7.55
CA PHE A 9 -19.04 9.91 -7.43
C PHE A 9 -19.80 8.69 -6.91
N LEU A 10 -20.12 7.77 -7.81
CA LEU A 10 -20.54 6.43 -7.43
C LEU A 10 -19.29 5.64 -7.01
N LEU A 11 -18.92 5.71 -5.72
CA LEU A 11 -18.08 4.68 -5.12
C LEU A 11 -18.97 3.43 -4.99
N ALA A 12 -18.68 2.42 -5.78
CA ALA A 12 -19.36 1.14 -5.69
C ALA A 12 -19.04 0.51 -4.33
N THR A 13 -20.06 0.34 -3.51
CA THR A 13 -20.01 -0.34 -2.22
C THR A 13 -19.60 -1.80 -2.47
N ALA A 14 -18.37 -2.17 -2.15
CA ALA A 14 -17.94 -3.55 -2.13
C ALA A 14 -18.53 -4.22 -0.88
N CYS A 15 -19.74 -4.79 -0.98
CA CYS A 15 -20.24 -5.75 -0.02
C CYS A 15 -19.54 -7.08 -0.26
N LEU A 16 -18.55 -7.40 0.56
CA LEU A 16 -17.93 -8.73 0.60
C LEU A 16 -18.93 -9.71 1.21
N VAL A 17 -19.61 -10.48 0.39
CA VAL A 17 -20.30 -11.72 0.83
C VAL A 17 -19.32 -12.87 0.53
N ILE A 18 -18.58 -13.28 1.54
CA ILE A 18 -17.77 -14.50 1.48
C ILE A 18 -18.68 -15.70 1.63
N LEU A 19 -19.02 -16.36 0.55
CA LEU A 19 -19.54 -17.74 0.57
C LEU A 19 -18.40 -18.70 0.18
N GLY A 20 -17.92 -19.32 1.17
CA GLY A 20 -17.36 -20.63 1.37
C GLY A 20 -16.69 -21.41 0.24
N GLY A 21 -15.43 -21.65 0.45
CA GLY A 21 -14.66 -22.71 -0.16
C GLY A 21 -13.41 -23.00 0.68
N CYS A 22 -13.59 -23.28 1.98
CA CYS A 22 -12.49 -23.75 2.82
C CYS A 22 -12.01 -25.12 2.37
N LYS A 23 -10.91 -25.20 1.60
CA LYS A 23 -10.04 -26.39 1.63
C LYS A 23 -9.33 -26.39 2.98
N LYS A 24 -9.59 -27.42 3.80
CA LYS A 24 -8.87 -27.67 5.05
C LYS A 24 -7.37 -27.72 4.78
N VAL A 25 -6.66 -26.67 5.17
CA VAL A 25 -5.21 -26.74 5.35
C VAL A 25 -4.99 -27.40 6.71
N THR A 26 -4.40 -28.58 6.75
CA THR A 26 -3.96 -29.23 7.99
C THR A 26 -2.90 -28.35 8.62
N LYS A 27 -3.20 -27.81 9.81
CA LYS A 27 -2.23 -27.02 10.59
C LYS A 27 -1.06 -27.93 10.97
N ALA A 28 0.15 -27.52 10.61
CA ALA A 28 1.35 -28.06 11.23
C ALA A 28 1.41 -27.54 12.69
N VAL A 29 1.69 -28.42 13.63
CA VAL A 29 1.95 -28.07 15.05
C VAL A 29 3.41 -28.34 15.35
N ASP A 30 4.03 -27.49 16.15
CA ASP A 30 5.35 -27.79 16.70
C ASP A 30 5.26 -28.91 17.75
N GLY A 31 6.39 -29.46 18.17
CA GLY A 31 6.44 -30.55 19.16
C GLY A 31 5.89 -30.19 20.54
N THR A 32 5.40 -28.96 20.78
CA THR A 32 4.81 -28.48 22.04
C THR A 32 3.29 -28.34 21.94
N GLY A 33 2.69 -28.62 20.74
CA GLY A 33 1.24 -28.51 20.53
C GLY A 33 0.72 -27.09 20.29
N ASN A 34 1.58 -26.10 20.20
CA ASN A 34 1.20 -24.74 19.84
C ASN A 34 1.05 -24.64 18.31
N PRO A 35 -0.01 -23.97 17.81
CA PRO A 35 -0.11 -23.70 16.39
C PRO A 35 1.04 -22.78 15.98
N THR A 36 2.02 -23.33 15.27
CA THR A 36 2.98 -22.50 14.57
C THR A 36 2.22 -21.71 13.53
N ASN A 37 2.35 -20.41 13.53
CA ASN A 37 1.93 -19.59 12.40
C ASN A 37 2.88 -19.97 11.25
N PRO A 38 2.45 -20.75 10.23
CA PRO A 38 3.28 -20.93 9.07
C PRO A 38 3.31 -19.57 8.40
N GLY A 39 4.43 -18.88 8.52
CA GLY A 39 4.71 -17.75 7.65
C GLY A 39 4.35 -18.17 6.22
N PRO A 40 3.81 -17.28 5.39
CA PRO A 40 3.37 -17.63 4.06
C PRO A 40 4.51 -18.33 3.33
N ILE A 41 4.19 -19.50 2.77
CA ILE A 41 5.15 -20.26 1.99
C ILE A 41 5.28 -19.55 0.66
N SER A 42 6.33 -18.74 0.50
CA SER A 42 6.70 -18.20 -0.80
C SER A 42 6.90 -19.37 -1.79
N LYS A 43 6.19 -19.34 -2.89
CA LYS A 43 6.38 -20.27 -4.00
C LYS A 43 7.58 -19.89 -4.86
N TYR A 44 8.17 -18.75 -4.59
CA TYR A 44 9.34 -18.21 -5.28
C TYR A 44 10.56 -18.45 -4.40
N THR A 45 11.70 -18.71 -5.00
CA THR A 45 13.00 -19.01 -4.37
C THR A 45 13.19 -18.27 -3.06
N ASN A 46 13.69 -18.95 -2.01
CA ASN A 46 13.97 -18.37 -0.70
C ASN A 46 14.39 -16.90 -0.82
N PRO A 47 13.62 -15.96 -0.24
CA PRO A 47 13.94 -14.56 -0.38
C PRO A 47 15.33 -14.34 0.23
N THR A 48 16.23 -13.79 -0.58
CA THR A 48 17.52 -13.33 -0.08
C THR A 48 17.24 -12.12 0.81
N THR A 49 17.78 -12.11 2.04
CA THR A 49 17.65 -10.94 2.92
C THR A 49 18.19 -9.71 2.19
N ALA A 50 17.33 -8.73 1.95
CA ALA A 50 17.70 -7.51 1.28
C ALA A 50 18.55 -6.63 2.21
N SER A 51 19.63 -6.07 1.67
CA SER A 51 20.45 -5.10 2.39
C SER A 51 19.85 -3.71 2.23
N ALA A 52 19.25 -3.18 3.28
CA ALA A 52 18.78 -1.80 3.37
C ALA A 52 19.93 -0.84 3.73
N THR A 53 19.78 0.42 3.38
CA THR A 53 20.75 1.49 3.66
C THR A 53 20.01 2.67 4.28
N CYS A 54 20.27 2.91 5.56
CA CYS A 54 19.63 3.97 6.33
C CYS A 54 19.82 5.34 5.67
N ASP A 55 18.75 6.12 5.60
CA ASP A 55 18.72 7.46 5.01
C ASP A 55 19.22 7.54 3.56
N TYR A 56 19.08 6.42 2.82
CA TYR A 56 19.34 6.42 1.39
C TYR A 56 18.44 7.42 0.67
N ASP A 57 18.98 8.00 -0.40
CA ASP A 57 18.24 8.89 -1.28
C ASP A 57 18.46 8.56 -2.75
N VAL A 58 17.45 8.81 -3.58
CA VAL A 58 17.55 8.59 -5.03
C VAL A 58 18.06 9.84 -5.73
N SER A 59 19.00 9.67 -6.64
CA SER A 59 19.45 10.77 -7.48
C SER A 59 18.56 10.94 -8.71
N ASP A 60 17.75 12.00 -8.72
CA ASP A 60 16.94 12.39 -9.88
C ASP A 60 17.82 12.59 -11.14
N THR A 61 19.00 13.19 -10.97
CA THR A 61 19.97 13.38 -12.05
C THR A 61 20.45 12.05 -12.61
N ALA A 62 20.71 11.06 -11.74
CA ALA A 62 21.12 9.73 -12.21
C ALA A 62 19.99 9.07 -13.02
N LEU A 63 18.74 9.16 -12.56
CA LEU A 63 17.60 8.64 -13.32
C LEU A 63 17.43 9.33 -14.67
N THR A 64 17.51 10.66 -14.70
CA THR A 64 17.40 11.44 -15.94
C THR A 64 18.49 11.08 -16.94
N ASN A 65 19.75 10.92 -16.48
CA ASN A 65 20.86 10.50 -17.33
C ASN A 65 20.70 9.07 -17.90
N HIS A 66 19.83 8.25 -17.28
CA HIS A 66 19.46 6.92 -17.75
C HIS A 66 18.13 6.88 -18.52
N GLY A 67 17.66 8.03 -19.01
CA GLY A 67 16.49 8.13 -19.90
C GLY A 67 15.13 8.15 -19.18
N TRP A 68 15.11 8.41 -17.89
CA TRP A 68 13.88 8.62 -17.14
C TRP A 68 13.48 10.10 -17.15
N THR A 69 12.20 10.37 -17.33
CA THR A 69 11.61 11.72 -17.23
C THR A 69 10.74 11.79 -15.99
N LYS A 70 11.01 12.74 -15.09
CA LYS A 70 10.17 12.96 -13.90
C LYS A 70 8.85 13.59 -14.33
N THR A 71 7.72 12.96 -14.00
CA THR A 71 6.36 13.38 -14.38
C THR A 71 5.48 13.74 -13.20
N PHE A 72 5.92 13.43 -12.00
CA PHE A 72 5.32 13.83 -10.73
C PHE A 72 6.38 13.99 -9.67
N ASP A 73 6.21 14.99 -8.81
CA ASP A 73 7.13 15.30 -7.73
C ASP A 73 6.36 15.97 -6.59
N ASP A 74 6.35 15.34 -5.43
CA ASP A 74 5.80 15.92 -4.20
C ASP A 74 6.77 15.69 -3.05
N GLU A 75 7.46 16.77 -2.67
CA GLU A 75 8.43 16.82 -1.57
C GLU A 75 7.75 17.28 -0.26
N PHE A 76 6.43 17.34 -0.21
CA PHE A 76 5.61 17.77 0.93
C PHE A 76 6.07 19.09 1.56
N THR A 77 6.63 20.01 0.77
CA THR A 77 7.07 21.33 1.21
C THR A 77 5.96 22.38 1.19
N GLY A 78 4.81 22.06 0.59
CA GLY A 78 3.64 22.93 0.41
C GLY A 78 2.43 22.44 1.21
N ASP A 79 1.42 22.03 0.48
CA ASP A 79 0.16 21.51 1.01
C ASP A 79 -0.17 20.12 0.42
N LEU A 80 -1.33 19.57 0.78
CA LEU A 80 -1.82 18.29 0.25
C LEU A 80 -2.68 18.46 -1.02
N SER A 81 -2.48 19.51 -1.82
CA SER A 81 -3.29 19.77 -3.02
C SER A 81 -3.22 18.67 -4.07
N ASN A 82 -2.13 17.90 -4.12
CA ASN A 82 -1.96 16.74 -5.00
C ASN A 82 -2.73 15.50 -4.52
N TRP A 83 -3.27 15.52 -3.32
CA TRP A 83 -3.86 14.36 -2.64
C TRP A 83 -5.31 14.60 -2.28
N GLY A 84 -6.08 13.51 -2.25
CA GLY A 84 -7.40 13.43 -1.64
C GLY A 84 -7.32 12.61 -0.37
N ALA A 85 -7.88 13.10 0.74
CA ALA A 85 -7.99 12.32 1.96
C ALA A 85 -9.23 11.44 1.93
N VAL A 86 -9.09 10.21 2.38
CA VAL A 86 -10.18 9.25 2.54
C VAL A 86 -10.75 9.37 3.95
N THR A 87 -12.07 9.21 4.09
CA THR A 87 -12.76 9.24 5.38
C THR A 87 -13.64 8.00 5.55
N GLY A 88 -13.65 7.44 6.76
CA GLY A 88 -14.48 6.29 7.14
C GLY A 88 -13.69 5.03 7.49
N GLY A 89 -14.40 4.00 7.95
CA GLY A 89 -13.81 2.71 8.28
C GLY A 89 -13.61 1.80 7.08
N LEU A 90 -12.92 0.68 7.31
CA LEU A 90 -12.90 -0.47 6.40
C LEU A 90 -13.17 -1.76 7.18
N ILE A 91 -13.60 -2.79 6.44
CA ILE A 91 -13.87 -4.12 7.01
C ILE A 91 -12.57 -4.69 7.60
N LYS A 92 -12.65 -5.27 8.80
CA LYS A 92 -11.54 -5.86 9.58
C LYS A 92 -10.54 -4.84 10.15
N GLU A 93 -10.64 -3.56 9.81
CA GLU A 93 -9.83 -2.51 10.39
C GLU A 93 -10.51 -1.88 11.61
N GLN A 94 -9.74 -1.27 12.49
CA GLN A 94 -10.21 -0.76 13.78
C GLN A 94 -10.39 0.76 13.80
N GLN A 95 -9.81 1.48 12.84
CA GLN A 95 -9.84 2.95 12.78
C GLN A 95 -10.93 3.48 11.87
N CYS A 96 -11.31 4.73 12.14
CA CYS A 96 -11.87 5.63 11.14
C CYS A 96 -10.72 6.41 10.49
N TYR A 97 -10.65 6.43 9.16
CA TYR A 97 -9.75 7.34 8.46
C TYR A 97 -10.27 8.76 8.54
N GLU A 98 -9.39 9.68 8.92
CA GLU A 98 -9.69 11.09 9.12
C GLU A 98 -8.62 11.95 8.43
N PRO A 99 -9.00 13.03 7.70
CA PRO A 99 -8.03 13.93 7.07
C PRO A 99 -7.01 14.54 8.05
N ALA A 100 -7.43 14.76 9.29
CA ALA A 100 -6.59 15.32 10.36
C ALA A 100 -5.42 14.42 10.76
N ASN A 101 -5.43 13.14 10.37
CA ASN A 101 -4.36 12.19 10.65
C ASN A 101 -3.26 12.16 9.58
N ALA A 102 -3.41 12.94 8.50
CA ALA A 102 -2.40 13.13 7.47
C ALA A 102 -2.03 14.62 7.39
N GLN A 103 -0.84 14.99 7.87
CA GLN A 103 -0.42 16.38 7.99
C GLN A 103 1.03 16.54 7.50
N ILE A 104 1.32 17.71 6.91
CA ILE A 104 2.68 18.10 6.60
C ILE A 104 3.26 18.84 7.82
N VAL A 105 4.36 18.33 8.35
CA VAL A 105 5.07 18.92 9.48
C VAL A 105 6.55 19.05 9.12
N ASN A 106 7.07 20.25 9.08
CA ASN A 106 8.46 20.55 8.72
C ASN A 106 8.91 19.95 7.37
N GLY A 107 8.03 19.99 6.37
CA GLY A 107 8.33 19.47 5.02
C GLY A 107 8.24 17.95 4.90
N VAL A 108 7.61 17.26 5.83
CA VAL A 108 7.41 15.80 5.82
C VAL A 108 5.94 15.49 6.01
N LEU A 109 5.37 14.64 5.17
CA LEU A 109 4.05 14.09 5.41
C LEU A 109 4.11 13.09 6.57
N GLN A 110 3.27 13.31 7.56
CA GLN A 110 3.07 12.43 8.70
C GLN A 110 1.67 11.83 8.64
N ILE A 111 1.58 10.51 8.54
CA ILE A 111 0.32 9.77 8.64
C ILE A 111 0.33 9.06 10.00
N THR A 112 -0.59 9.47 10.89
CA THR A 112 -0.55 9.06 12.29
C THR A 112 -1.78 8.26 12.65
N ALA A 113 -1.57 7.06 13.19
CA ALA A 113 -2.60 6.26 13.86
C ALA A 113 -2.65 6.62 15.35
N LYS A 114 -3.85 6.96 15.85
CA LYS A 114 -4.08 7.40 17.23
C LYS A 114 -5.15 6.55 17.89
N GLN A 115 -4.99 6.33 19.19
CA GLN A 115 -6.05 5.79 20.02
C GLN A 115 -6.91 6.96 20.51
N GLU A 116 -8.04 7.15 19.86
CA GLU A 116 -9.01 8.18 20.20
C GLU A 116 -10.42 7.75 19.73
N SER A 117 -11.44 8.11 20.51
CA SER A 117 -12.83 7.75 20.18
C SER A 117 -13.43 8.77 19.22
N VAL A 118 -13.98 8.28 18.11
CA VAL A 118 -14.64 9.11 17.10
C VAL A 118 -15.90 8.40 16.58
N THR A 119 -16.87 9.18 16.12
CA THR A 119 -17.99 8.69 15.33
C THR A 119 -17.84 9.18 13.90
N GLY A 120 -17.75 8.27 12.95
CA GLY A 120 -17.54 8.58 11.55
C GLY A 120 -18.25 7.60 10.62
N PRO A 121 -18.11 7.74 9.29
CA PRO A 121 -18.68 6.81 8.33
C PRO A 121 -18.28 5.37 8.64
N LYS A 122 -19.25 4.45 8.68
CA LYS A 122 -19.00 3.03 8.98
C LYS A 122 -18.03 2.39 8.00
N SER A 123 -18.08 2.82 6.75
CA SER A 123 -17.11 2.45 5.71
C SER A 123 -16.94 3.59 4.72
N VAL A 124 -15.83 3.59 4.00
CA VAL A 124 -15.57 4.57 2.94
C VAL A 124 -16.74 4.63 1.96
N GLY A 125 -17.25 5.85 1.70
CA GLY A 125 -18.39 6.07 0.81
C GLY A 125 -19.75 5.66 1.35
N ASN A 126 -19.88 5.38 2.65
CA ASN A 126 -21.14 5.00 3.30
C ASN A 126 -21.67 6.15 4.17
N ASP A 127 -22.97 6.42 4.08
CA ASP A 127 -23.65 7.47 4.87
C ASP A 127 -24.00 7.04 6.30
N THR A 128 -23.95 5.72 6.60
CA THR A 128 -24.19 5.24 7.97
C THR A 128 -22.94 5.45 8.82
N THR A 129 -23.13 5.79 10.10
CA THR A 129 -22.04 6.03 11.03
C THR A 129 -21.79 4.85 11.97
N ALA A 130 -20.57 4.77 12.49
CA ALA A 130 -20.14 3.85 13.54
C ALA A 130 -19.21 4.57 14.51
N SER A 131 -19.08 4.00 15.72
CA SER A 131 -18.08 4.46 16.68
C SER A 131 -16.80 3.66 16.50
N PHE A 132 -15.67 4.37 16.56
CA PHE A 132 -14.33 3.83 16.46
C PHE A 132 -13.51 4.25 17.68
N ASN A 133 -12.52 3.44 18.05
CA ASN A 133 -11.59 3.73 19.14
C ASN A 133 -10.19 4.12 18.64
N TYR A 134 -10.05 4.18 17.33
CA TYR A 134 -8.82 4.59 16.65
C TYR A 134 -9.15 5.49 15.46
N THR A 135 -8.24 6.42 15.17
CA THR A 135 -8.23 7.17 13.92
C THR A 135 -6.91 6.94 13.20
N SER A 136 -6.89 7.12 11.89
CA SER A 136 -5.68 7.08 11.08
C SER A 136 -5.84 7.86 9.79
N GLY A 137 -4.77 7.97 8.99
CA GLY A 137 -4.78 8.69 7.73
C GLY A 137 -4.67 7.78 6.51
N TRP A 138 -5.35 8.19 5.43
CA TRP A 138 -5.26 7.59 4.12
C TRP A 138 -5.34 8.67 3.05
N LEU A 139 -4.30 8.77 2.22
CA LEU A 139 -4.22 9.72 1.10
C LEU A 139 -4.17 8.98 -0.23
N ILE A 140 -4.81 9.55 -1.25
CA ILE A 140 -4.85 9.05 -2.62
C ILE A 140 -4.43 10.18 -3.56
N SER A 141 -3.50 9.92 -4.50
CA SER A 141 -3.11 10.92 -5.49
C SER A 141 -4.29 11.32 -6.39
N LYS A 142 -4.44 12.61 -6.68
CA LYS A 142 -5.42 13.10 -7.66
C LYS A 142 -5.03 12.76 -9.09
N GLN A 143 -3.72 12.74 -9.36
CA GLN A 143 -3.16 12.29 -10.63
C GLN A 143 -3.16 10.77 -10.70
N THR A 144 -3.41 10.24 -11.90
CA THR A 144 -3.26 8.82 -12.22
C THR A 144 -2.00 8.58 -13.05
N PHE A 145 -1.45 7.38 -12.94
CA PHE A 145 -0.25 6.93 -13.64
C PHE A 145 -0.56 5.62 -14.37
N VAL A 146 0.05 5.43 -15.55
CA VAL A 146 -0.23 4.26 -16.37
C VAL A 146 0.99 3.83 -17.17
N ALA A 147 1.35 2.56 -17.07
CA ALA A 147 2.25 1.94 -18.03
C ALA A 147 1.41 1.45 -19.22
N ASN A 148 1.72 1.92 -20.42
CA ASN A 148 1.00 1.60 -21.65
C ASN A 148 1.94 1.66 -22.87
N ALA A 149 1.42 1.47 -24.08
CA ALA A 149 2.21 1.47 -25.31
C ALA A 149 2.95 2.81 -25.57
N THR A 150 2.41 3.94 -25.08
CA THR A 150 3.04 5.27 -25.23
C THR A 150 4.04 5.54 -24.11
N THR A 151 3.81 5.00 -22.93
CA THR A 151 4.65 5.13 -21.74
C THR A 151 4.94 3.72 -21.21
N PRO A 152 5.85 2.97 -21.85
CA PRO A 152 6.00 1.54 -21.58
C PRO A 152 6.62 1.22 -20.21
N LYS A 153 7.25 2.20 -19.55
CA LYS A 153 7.85 2.05 -18.24
C LYS A 153 7.45 3.19 -17.31
N VAL A 154 6.94 2.83 -16.16
CA VAL A 154 6.61 3.76 -15.07
C VAL A 154 7.39 3.33 -13.84
N ARG A 155 8.06 4.28 -13.18
CA ARG A 155 8.75 4.08 -11.93
C ARG A 155 8.12 4.98 -10.87
N ILE A 156 7.57 4.39 -9.82
CA ILE A 156 6.97 5.10 -8.69
C ILE A 156 7.90 4.94 -7.50
N VAL A 157 8.30 6.05 -6.91
CA VAL A 157 9.33 6.14 -5.87
C VAL A 157 8.75 6.86 -4.68
N ALA A 158 8.92 6.31 -3.48
CA ALA A 158 8.64 7.03 -2.25
C ALA A 158 9.77 6.82 -1.23
N ARG A 159 10.12 7.89 -0.51
CA ARG A 159 11.06 7.83 0.61
C ARG A 159 10.26 7.85 1.90
N ILE A 160 10.27 6.72 2.60
CA ILE A 160 9.38 6.46 3.73
C ILE A 160 10.18 5.93 4.91
N LYS A 161 9.85 6.43 6.10
CA LYS A 161 10.12 5.77 7.36
C LYS A 161 8.81 5.17 7.87
N VAL A 162 8.72 3.85 7.91
CA VAL A 162 7.49 3.14 8.27
C VAL A 162 7.16 3.32 9.75
N ALA A 163 5.89 3.17 10.12
CA ALA A 163 5.47 3.19 11.50
C ALA A 163 5.94 1.93 12.23
N SER A 164 6.42 2.08 13.47
CA SER A 164 6.50 0.99 14.45
C SER A 164 5.26 1.01 15.33
N GLY A 165 4.87 -0.16 15.83
CA GLY A 165 3.75 -0.31 16.77
C GLY A 165 2.86 -1.51 16.42
N TYR A 166 2.52 -2.31 17.42
CA TYR A 166 1.64 -3.48 17.25
C TYR A 166 0.26 -3.05 16.73
N GLY A 167 -0.22 -3.77 15.72
CA GLY A 167 -1.52 -3.54 15.10
C GLY A 167 -1.51 -2.51 13.98
N LEU A 168 -0.35 -1.94 13.62
CA LEU A 168 -0.22 -0.98 12.53
C LEU A 168 0.35 -1.64 11.27
N THR A 169 -0.07 -1.19 10.09
CA THR A 169 0.55 -1.55 8.82
C THR A 169 0.80 -0.31 7.98
N SER A 170 2.07 -0.04 7.63
CA SER A 170 2.40 1.04 6.70
C SER A 170 2.22 0.57 5.27
N TYR A 171 1.39 1.27 4.48
CA TYR A 171 1.12 0.94 3.08
C TYR A 171 1.59 2.05 2.13
N PHE A 172 2.28 1.62 1.08
CA PHE A 172 2.53 2.39 -0.14
C PHE A 172 2.18 1.51 -1.34
N TRP A 173 1.12 1.85 -2.03
CA TRP A 173 0.50 1.02 -3.05
C TRP A 173 -0.16 1.86 -4.16
N THR A 174 -0.63 1.21 -5.21
CA THR A 174 -1.42 1.83 -6.27
C THR A 174 -2.64 0.99 -6.58
N TYR A 175 -3.71 1.64 -7.00
CA TYR A 175 -4.90 0.94 -7.46
C TYR A 175 -5.63 1.73 -8.56
N GLY A 176 -6.37 1.01 -9.41
CA GLY A 176 -7.20 1.59 -10.43
C GLY A 176 -8.56 2.03 -9.90
N SER A 177 -9.09 3.14 -10.44
CA SER A 177 -10.45 3.58 -10.13
C SER A 177 -11.47 2.58 -10.68
N GLY A 178 -12.36 2.06 -9.82
CA GLY A 178 -13.40 1.12 -10.19
C GLY A 178 -13.59 0.03 -9.16
N ALA A 179 -14.37 -0.99 -9.50
CA ALA A 179 -14.63 -2.08 -8.58
C ALA A 179 -13.41 -3.02 -8.51
N TRP A 180 -12.89 -3.19 -7.31
CA TRP A 180 -11.74 -4.07 -7.05
C TRP A 180 -12.02 -5.53 -7.46
N PRO A 181 -11.08 -6.27 -8.04
CA PRO A 181 -9.74 -5.88 -8.51
C PRO A 181 -9.66 -5.62 -10.02
N THR A 182 -10.77 -5.24 -10.66
CA THR A 182 -10.90 -5.19 -12.14
C THR A 182 -10.00 -4.16 -12.83
N GLN A 183 -9.56 -3.14 -12.10
CA GLN A 183 -8.61 -2.14 -12.59
C GLN A 183 -7.19 -2.37 -12.07
N GLY A 184 -7.00 -3.43 -11.29
CA GLY A 184 -5.71 -3.81 -10.72
C GLY A 184 -5.32 -3.04 -9.48
N GLU A 185 -4.38 -3.62 -8.75
CA GLU A 185 -3.73 -3.08 -7.56
C GLU A 185 -2.28 -3.54 -7.58
N ILE A 186 -1.35 -2.71 -7.13
CA ILE A 186 0.06 -3.06 -6.99
C ILE A 186 0.54 -2.53 -5.65
N ASP A 187 0.92 -3.44 -4.76
CA ASP A 187 1.38 -3.14 -3.41
C ASP A 187 2.90 -3.17 -3.38
N ASN A 188 3.49 -1.98 -3.29
CA ASN A 188 4.94 -1.83 -3.29
C ASN A 188 5.53 -2.01 -1.88
N VAL A 189 4.78 -1.60 -0.85
CA VAL A 189 5.19 -1.71 0.56
C VAL A 189 4.00 -2.02 1.43
N GLU A 190 4.13 -3.10 2.18
CA GLU A 190 3.24 -3.46 3.27
C GLU A 190 4.10 -3.91 4.45
N VAL A 191 4.22 -3.06 5.48
CA VAL A 191 5.06 -3.32 6.66
C VAL A 191 4.21 -3.35 7.92
N GLN A 192 4.19 -4.49 8.61
CA GLN A 192 3.62 -4.60 9.95
C GLN A 192 4.51 -3.87 10.96
N GLY A 193 3.92 -3.01 11.79
CA GLY A 193 4.65 -2.17 12.74
C GLY A 193 5.31 -2.94 13.89
N ASP A 194 4.94 -4.19 14.11
CA ASP A 194 5.57 -5.11 15.06
C ASP A 194 6.58 -6.07 14.39
N ASN A 195 6.77 -5.95 13.06
CA ASN A 195 7.75 -6.72 12.31
C ASN A 195 8.43 -5.87 11.21
N THR A 196 9.08 -4.79 11.61
CA THR A 196 9.69 -3.80 10.72
C THR A 196 10.98 -4.24 10.03
N LYS A 197 11.38 -5.51 10.20
CA LYS A 197 12.48 -6.14 9.45
C LYS A 197 12.00 -7.01 8.29
N MET A 198 10.76 -6.82 7.89
CA MET A 198 10.16 -7.49 6.75
C MET A 198 9.13 -6.57 6.11
N TYR A 199 9.06 -6.56 4.79
CA TYR A 199 7.94 -5.94 4.07
C TYR A 199 7.39 -6.90 3.02
N ALA A 200 6.09 -6.80 2.75
CA ALA A 200 5.49 -7.52 1.66
C ALA A 200 5.33 -6.62 0.43
N THR A 201 5.35 -7.26 -0.72
CA THR A 201 4.93 -6.72 -2.02
C THR A 201 3.86 -7.63 -2.59
N ASP A 202 2.83 -7.09 -3.21
CA ASP A 202 1.76 -7.87 -3.82
C ASP A 202 1.27 -7.22 -5.12
N TYR A 203 0.39 -7.87 -5.82
CA TYR A 203 -0.47 -7.29 -6.83
C TYR A 203 -1.77 -8.08 -6.96
N SER A 204 -2.84 -7.40 -7.32
CA SER A 204 -4.15 -8.00 -7.49
C SER A 204 -4.74 -7.63 -8.83
N TYR A 205 -5.36 -8.60 -9.50
CA TYR A 205 -6.16 -8.41 -10.70
C TYR A 205 -7.16 -9.55 -10.86
N GLY A 206 -8.33 -9.23 -11.38
CA GLY A 206 -9.32 -10.19 -11.84
C GLY A 206 -10.36 -9.49 -12.71
N PRO A 207 -10.93 -10.15 -13.73
CA PRO A 207 -11.92 -9.55 -14.62
C PRO A 207 -13.30 -9.35 -13.96
N LEU A 208 -13.52 -10.01 -12.81
CA LEU A 208 -14.79 -9.94 -12.08
C LEU A 208 -14.59 -9.22 -10.73
N VAL A 209 -15.61 -8.47 -10.34
CA VAL A 209 -15.64 -7.74 -9.06
C VAL A 209 -15.51 -8.71 -7.89
N ASN A 210 -14.65 -8.37 -6.92
CA ASN A 210 -14.35 -9.18 -5.73
C ASN A 210 -13.76 -10.56 -6.02
N GLN A 211 -13.19 -10.77 -7.21
CA GLN A 211 -12.48 -12.00 -7.57
C GLN A 211 -11.06 -11.67 -8.01
N ASN A 212 -10.10 -11.94 -7.13
CA ASN A 212 -8.69 -11.83 -7.47
C ASN A 212 -8.21 -13.12 -8.11
N ASP A 213 -7.82 -13.06 -9.38
CA ASP A 213 -7.32 -14.20 -10.14
C ASP A 213 -5.79 -14.38 -10.03
N VAL A 214 -5.13 -13.50 -9.28
CA VAL A 214 -3.69 -13.62 -9.00
C VAL A 214 -3.48 -14.70 -7.94
N SER A 215 -2.64 -15.65 -8.24
CA SER A 215 -2.22 -16.70 -7.30
C SER A 215 -0.76 -16.55 -6.95
N GLY A 216 -0.47 -16.25 -5.67
CA GLY A 216 0.89 -16.03 -5.18
C GLY A 216 1.46 -14.69 -5.67
N GLY A 217 0.65 -13.64 -5.65
CA GLY A 217 1.09 -12.26 -5.90
C GLY A 217 1.95 -11.73 -4.77
N ILE A 218 1.62 -12.11 -3.53
CA ILE A 218 2.33 -11.64 -2.34
C ILE A 218 3.69 -12.30 -2.20
N GLU A 219 4.72 -11.50 -1.93
CA GLU A 219 6.07 -11.92 -1.58
C GLU A 219 6.53 -11.19 -0.31
N TYR A 220 7.18 -11.91 0.58
CA TYR A 220 7.72 -11.37 1.83
C TYR A 220 9.23 -11.20 1.71
N ASN A 221 9.69 -9.98 1.89
CA ASN A 221 11.07 -9.55 1.71
C ASN A 221 11.70 -9.25 3.08
N PRO A 222 12.49 -10.19 3.68
CA PRO A 222 13.23 -9.89 4.89
C PRO A 222 14.35 -8.89 4.60
N VAL A 223 14.62 -8.00 5.55
CA VAL A 223 15.63 -6.94 5.42
C VAL A 223 16.59 -6.96 6.60
N THR A 224 17.81 -6.44 6.40
CA THR A 224 18.85 -6.39 7.44
C THR A 224 18.55 -5.34 8.50
N GLU A 225 17.97 -4.21 8.10
CA GLU A 225 17.74 -3.05 8.94
C GLU A 225 16.29 -2.98 9.44
N ASP A 226 16.07 -2.22 10.49
CA ASP A 226 14.75 -1.86 10.97
C ASP A 226 14.22 -0.70 10.14
N LEU A 227 13.22 -0.96 9.29
CA LEU A 227 12.64 0.02 8.37
C LEU A 227 11.94 1.19 9.08
N SER A 228 11.68 1.08 10.39
CA SER A 228 11.13 2.16 11.21
C SER A 228 12.19 3.07 11.85
N ALA A 229 13.47 2.69 11.76
CA ALA A 229 14.55 3.44 12.41
C ALA A 229 14.94 4.71 11.62
N CYS A 230 14.92 4.66 10.29
CA CYS A 230 15.33 5.74 9.39
C CYS A 230 14.53 5.70 8.08
N TYR A 231 14.79 6.66 7.17
CA TYR A 231 14.15 6.67 5.87
C TYR A 231 14.79 5.67 4.92
N HIS A 232 13.93 5.05 4.11
CA HIS A 232 14.30 4.15 3.03
C HIS A 232 13.57 4.55 1.75
N VAL A 233 14.19 4.28 0.60
CA VAL A 233 13.58 4.53 -0.71
C VAL A 233 13.02 3.23 -1.26
N TYR A 234 11.72 3.21 -1.41
CA TYR A 234 10.97 2.13 -2.04
C TYR A 234 10.63 2.53 -3.46
N THR A 235 10.95 1.66 -4.41
CA THR A 235 10.69 1.92 -5.82
C THR A 235 9.98 0.73 -6.44
N MET A 236 8.88 0.99 -7.14
CA MET A 236 8.22 0.04 -8.02
C MET A 236 8.44 0.47 -9.48
N GLU A 237 8.96 -0.43 -10.30
CA GLU A 237 9.05 -0.25 -11.73
C GLU A 237 8.05 -1.16 -12.42
N TRP A 238 7.12 -0.55 -13.13
CA TRP A 238 6.01 -1.21 -13.78
C TRP A 238 6.18 -1.17 -15.29
N THR A 239 6.14 -2.36 -15.90
CA THR A 239 6.17 -2.57 -17.36
C THR A 239 5.02 -3.51 -17.78
N GLN A 240 4.90 -3.76 -19.07
CA GLN A 240 3.93 -4.73 -19.58
C GLN A 240 4.14 -6.16 -19.04
N SER A 241 5.38 -6.53 -18.75
CA SER A 241 5.76 -7.91 -18.44
C SER A 241 6.36 -8.12 -17.05
N ALA A 242 6.57 -7.04 -16.29
CA ALA A 242 7.23 -7.12 -14.99
C ALA A 242 6.77 -6.02 -14.03
N LEU A 243 6.77 -6.38 -12.73
CA LEU A 243 6.76 -5.48 -11.60
C LEU A 243 8.07 -5.73 -10.85
N ASN A 244 8.97 -4.74 -10.86
CA ASN A 244 10.24 -4.82 -10.18
C ASN A 244 10.22 -3.94 -8.94
N SER A 245 10.48 -4.53 -7.77
CA SER A 245 10.55 -3.81 -6.50
C SER A 245 11.99 -3.60 -6.08
N TYR A 246 12.33 -2.36 -5.72
CA TYR A 246 13.67 -1.98 -5.26
C TYR A 246 13.57 -1.38 -3.86
N LEU A 247 14.53 -1.72 -3.02
CA LEU A 247 14.78 -1.08 -1.73
C LEU A 247 16.16 -0.41 -1.77
N ASP A 248 16.21 0.89 -1.51
CA ASP A 248 17.45 1.69 -1.51
C ASP A 248 18.28 1.49 -2.78
N GLY A 249 17.61 1.54 -3.92
CA GLY A 249 18.20 1.39 -5.24
C GLY A 249 18.61 -0.03 -5.64
N LYS A 250 18.47 -1.03 -4.75
CA LYS A 250 18.79 -2.42 -5.03
C LYS A 250 17.55 -3.20 -5.39
N LEU A 251 17.58 -3.98 -6.48
CA LEU A 251 16.50 -4.88 -6.86
C LEU A 251 16.32 -5.94 -5.76
N VAL A 252 15.13 -6.01 -5.19
CA VAL A 252 14.74 -6.99 -4.17
C VAL A 252 13.91 -8.09 -4.79
N GLU A 253 12.99 -7.72 -5.66
CA GLU A 253 12.08 -8.66 -6.31
C GLU A 253 11.79 -8.26 -7.76
N ALA A 254 11.64 -9.27 -8.62
CA ALA A 254 11.15 -9.12 -9.98
C ALA A 254 10.00 -10.10 -10.22
N LYS A 255 8.77 -9.59 -10.18
CA LYS A 255 7.58 -10.36 -10.57
C LYS A 255 7.50 -10.35 -12.11
N THR A 256 7.96 -11.41 -12.74
CA THR A 256 7.94 -11.57 -14.21
C THR A 256 7.02 -12.71 -14.67
N LYS A 257 6.51 -13.49 -13.73
CA LYS A 257 5.73 -14.70 -13.98
C LYS A 257 4.48 -14.70 -13.10
N GLY A 258 3.54 -13.93 -13.43
CA GLY A 258 2.21 -14.06 -12.86
C GLY A 258 1.26 -13.89 -14.02
N GLY A 259 0.31 -14.79 -14.19
CA GLY A 259 -0.58 -14.75 -15.34
C GLY A 259 -1.31 -13.44 -15.57
N GLN A 260 -1.24 -12.49 -14.63
CA GLN A 260 -2.07 -11.29 -14.64
C GLN A 260 -1.28 -9.95 -14.75
N ILE A 261 0.05 -9.94 -14.70
CA ILE A 261 0.83 -8.68 -14.77
C ILE A 261 0.52 -7.91 -16.05
N GLY A 262 0.45 -8.60 -17.20
CA GLY A 262 0.12 -7.97 -18.48
C GLY A 262 -1.25 -7.31 -18.50
N ASN A 263 -2.18 -7.72 -17.65
CA ASN A 263 -3.52 -7.14 -17.56
C ASN A 263 -3.55 -5.82 -16.77
N LEU A 264 -2.50 -5.50 -16.03
CA LEU A 264 -2.33 -4.19 -15.39
C LEU A 264 -1.89 -3.13 -16.41
N PHE A 265 -1.24 -3.55 -17.49
CA PHE A 265 -0.76 -2.65 -18.53
C PHE A 265 -1.92 -1.96 -19.25
N GLY A 266 -1.88 -0.63 -19.32
CA GLY A 266 -2.95 0.20 -19.86
C GLY A 266 -4.03 0.58 -18.85
N LYS A 267 -3.94 0.13 -17.59
CA LYS A 267 -4.87 0.50 -16.52
C LYS A 267 -4.31 1.65 -15.68
N ALA A 268 -4.99 2.80 -15.72
CA ALA A 268 -4.57 3.95 -14.93
C ALA A 268 -4.78 3.70 -13.43
N GLN A 269 -3.76 3.99 -12.64
CA GLN A 269 -3.76 3.78 -11.20
C GLN A 269 -3.41 5.06 -10.44
N GLN A 270 -3.97 5.21 -9.25
CA GLN A 270 -3.67 6.27 -8.29
C GLN A 270 -2.69 5.73 -7.24
N ILE A 271 -1.78 6.57 -6.78
CA ILE A 271 -0.89 6.26 -5.65
C ILE A 271 -1.67 6.41 -4.36
N SER A 272 -1.46 5.50 -3.44
CA SER A 272 -2.08 5.45 -2.13
C SER A 272 -1.05 5.33 -1.02
N LEU A 273 -1.23 6.10 0.04
CA LEU A 273 -0.44 6.10 1.27
C LEU A 273 -1.39 5.95 2.45
N SER A 274 -1.29 4.89 3.22
CA SER A 274 -2.19 4.65 4.35
C SER A 274 -1.52 3.95 5.52
N LEU A 275 -2.11 4.12 6.71
CA LEU A 275 -1.64 3.50 7.93
C LEU A 275 -2.83 2.83 8.67
N PRO A 276 -3.36 1.70 8.16
CA PRO A 276 -4.42 0.98 8.84
C PRO A 276 -4.03 0.48 10.23
N VAL A 277 -5.05 0.33 11.06
CA VAL A 277 -4.99 -0.28 12.39
C VAL A 277 -5.74 -1.61 12.34
N GLY A 278 -5.04 -2.72 12.52
CA GLY A 278 -5.57 -4.06 12.27
C GLY A 278 -5.51 -4.43 10.79
N GLY A 279 -6.59 -4.99 10.28
CA GLY A 279 -6.69 -5.42 8.90
C GLY A 279 -6.27 -6.86 8.65
N GLU A 280 -6.12 -7.22 7.38
CA GLU A 280 -5.94 -8.61 6.93
C GLU A 280 -4.61 -9.23 7.39
N PHE A 281 -3.58 -8.43 7.64
CA PHE A 281 -2.28 -8.91 8.11
C PHE A 281 -2.30 -9.41 9.56
N TYR A 282 -3.34 -9.04 10.34
CA TYR A 282 -3.45 -9.41 11.75
C TYR A 282 -4.55 -10.46 11.97
N ASN A 283 -4.24 -11.73 11.73
CA ASN A 283 -5.21 -12.82 11.89
C ASN A 283 -5.75 -13.03 13.31
N ASN A 284 -4.99 -12.60 14.34
CA ASN A 284 -5.35 -12.74 15.75
C ASN A 284 -5.00 -11.45 16.51
N LEU A 285 -5.50 -10.32 16.01
CA LEU A 285 -5.24 -9.01 16.61
C LEU A 285 -5.76 -8.95 18.05
N ASN A 286 -4.87 -8.69 18.99
CA ASN A 286 -5.26 -8.36 20.35
C ASN A 286 -5.49 -6.85 20.45
N ILE A 287 -6.77 -6.43 20.40
CA ILE A 287 -7.16 -5.02 20.38
C ILE A 287 -6.61 -4.25 21.57
N ALA A 288 -6.47 -4.89 22.73
CA ALA A 288 -5.96 -4.26 23.95
C ALA A 288 -4.48 -3.87 23.86
N ASN A 289 -3.73 -4.47 22.93
CA ASN A 289 -2.29 -4.24 22.76
C ASN A 289 -1.98 -3.30 21.57
N ILE A 290 -2.98 -2.83 20.83
CA ILE A 290 -2.77 -1.91 19.71
C ILE A 290 -2.08 -0.65 20.20
N GLN A 291 -1.07 -0.21 19.45
CA GLN A 291 -0.27 0.98 19.73
C GLN A 291 -0.59 2.07 18.69
N GLY A 292 -0.38 3.31 19.06
CA GLY A 292 -0.30 4.42 18.11
C GLY A 292 1.07 4.48 17.44
N GLY A 293 1.14 5.13 16.29
CA GLY A 293 2.39 5.31 15.55
C GLY A 293 2.24 6.24 14.38
N THR A 294 3.36 6.58 13.75
CA THR A 294 3.40 7.51 12.62
C THR A 294 4.28 6.96 11.51
N MET A 295 3.74 6.93 10.30
CA MET A 295 4.48 6.75 9.06
C MET A 295 4.90 8.14 8.55
N TYR A 296 6.18 8.30 8.21
CA TYR A 296 6.74 9.53 7.67
C TYR A 296 7.06 9.35 6.20
N VAL A 297 6.60 10.26 5.36
CA VAL A 297 6.88 10.25 3.92
C VAL A 297 7.57 11.57 3.56
N ASP A 298 8.82 11.46 3.13
CA ASP A 298 9.66 12.59 2.77
C ASP A 298 9.31 13.11 1.38
N TYR A 299 9.17 12.20 0.42
CA TYR A 299 8.68 12.52 -0.92
C TYR A 299 8.00 11.34 -1.63
N VAL A 300 7.24 11.69 -2.66
CA VAL A 300 6.74 10.75 -3.69
C VAL A 300 7.07 11.31 -5.07
N LYS A 301 7.72 10.51 -5.90
CA LYS A 301 8.13 10.87 -7.27
C LYS A 301 7.68 9.82 -8.27
N VAL A 302 7.33 10.26 -9.48
CA VAL A 302 7.07 9.34 -10.59
C VAL A 302 7.93 9.71 -11.79
N PHE A 303 8.54 8.70 -12.36
CA PHE A 303 9.33 8.81 -13.57
C PHE A 303 8.77 7.88 -14.65
N THR A 304 8.90 8.30 -15.89
CA THR A 304 8.51 7.53 -17.06
C THR A 304 9.68 7.40 -18.03
N SER A 305 9.73 6.30 -18.75
CA SER A 305 10.73 6.07 -19.81
C SER A 305 10.11 5.29 -20.96
N ASN A 306 10.65 5.51 -22.17
CA ASN A 306 10.31 4.78 -23.38
C ASN A 306 11.02 3.42 -23.46
#